data_a4b7560365e68f7181ab8e884ff19ae6
#
_entry.id   a4b7560365e68f7181ab8e884ff19ae6
#
_cell.length_a   1.000
_cell.length_b   1.000
_cell.length_c   1.000
_cell.angle_alpha   90.00
_cell.angle_beta   90.00
_cell.angle_gamma   90.00
#
_symmetry.space_group_name_H-M   'P 1'
#
loop_
_entity.id
_entity.type
_entity.pdbx_description
1 polymer ?
#
loop_
_entity_poly.entity_id
_entity_poly.type
_entity_poly.pdbx_seq_one_letter_code
_entity_poly.pdbx_strand_id
1 'polypeptide(L)'
;MVLFSCFILLSDIGISLKHWLNPFSNTFGYFVAILCGLRTLTDVLFKNAGDSSSPENDVLRRIHTDSTLIINTITPNTIAYFIDKMDAVLNKDDKDNNIDRLTVLVNIKHDVAFVIWIGLVAMIAYAAGNNYILSTDCNPSKKLTGLARDELEDSSGI
;
A
#
# COMPACT_ATOMS: atom_id res chain seq x y z
N MET A 1 0.68 -23.97 -12.48
CA MET A 1 -0.48 -24.02 -11.57
C MET A 1 -0.17 -23.55 -10.15
N VAL A 2 0.91 -23.98 -9.51
CA VAL A 2 1.28 -23.58 -8.13
C VAL A 2 1.48 -22.07 -7.99
N LEU A 3 2.13 -21.40 -8.95
CA LEU A 3 2.35 -19.93 -8.90
C LEU A 3 1.05 -19.14 -9.00
N PHE A 4 0.06 -19.60 -9.77
CA PHE A 4 -1.23 -18.94 -9.89
C PHE A 4 -2.08 -19.09 -8.62
N SER A 5 -2.04 -20.28 -8.00
CA SER A 5 -2.70 -20.53 -6.72
C SER A 5 -2.06 -19.71 -5.58
N CYS A 6 -0.74 -19.56 -5.58
CA CYS A 6 -0.01 -18.72 -4.64
C CYS A 6 -0.35 -17.23 -4.83
N PHE A 7 -0.55 -16.78 -6.06
CA PHE A 7 -0.96 -15.41 -6.37
C PHE A 7 -2.38 -15.10 -5.89
N ILE A 8 -3.32 -16.06 -6.03
CA ILE A 8 -4.69 -15.91 -5.51
C ILE A 8 -4.68 -15.88 -3.99
N LEU A 9 -3.95 -16.78 -3.32
CA LEU A 9 -3.82 -16.78 -1.86
C LEU A 9 -3.17 -15.50 -1.35
N LEU A 10 -2.17 -14.97 -2.03
CA LEU A 10 -1.53 -13.70 -1.68
C LEU A 10 -2.46 -12.49 -1.92
N SER A 11 -3.35 -12.55 -2.91
CA SER A 11 -4.36 -11.49 -3.12
C SER A 11 -5.44 -11.52 -2.04
N ASP A 12 -5.90 -12.69 -1.59
CA ASP A 12 -6.85 -12.83 -0.49
C ASP A 12 -6.22 -12.41 0.85
N ILE A 13 -4.97 -12.77 1.09
CA ILE A 13 -4.19 -12.28 2.22
C ILE A 13 -3.99 -10.76 2.10
N GLY A 14 -3.76 -10.22 0.89
CA GLY A 14 -3.64 -8.80 0.62
C GLY A 14 -4.89 -7.98 0.98
N ILE A 15 -6.09 -8.54 0.77
CA ILE A 15 -7.36 -7.91 1.17
C ILE A 15 -7.49 -7.88 2.70
N SER A 16 -7.05 -8.92 3.41
CA SER A 16 -6.99 -8.95 4.88
C SER A 16 -5.90 -8.04 5.47
N LEU A 17 -4.86 -7.72 4.69
CA LEU A 17 -3.70 -6.92 5.09
C LEU A 17 -3.85 -5.42 4.83
N LYS A 18 -5.07 -4.88 4.73
CA LYS A 18 -5.31 -3.41 4.64
C LYS A 18 -4.52 -2.61 5.68
N HIS A 19 -4.25 -3.19 6.83
CA HIS A 19 -3.46 -2.56 7.89
C HIS A 19 -1.99 -2.36 7.49
N TRP A 20 -1.41 -3.24 6.67
CA TRP A 20 -0.03 -3.13 6.18
C TRP A 20 0.12 -2.15 5.02
N LEU A 21 -0.98 -1.74 4.39
CA LEU A 21 -0.97 -0.74 3.33
C LEU A 21 -0.75 0.68 3.86
N ASN A 22 -1.16 0.94 5.11
CA ASN A 22 -1.09 2.28 5.72
C ASN A 22 0.31 2.89 5.74
N PRO A 23 1.40 2.17 6.11
CA PRO A 23 2.74 2.74 6.05
C PRO A 23 3.13 3.23 4.66
N PHE A 24 2.83 2.46 3.61
CA PHE A 24 3.13 2.83 2.22
C PHE A 24 2.24 3.98 1.73
N SER A 25 0.96 3.97 2.11
CA SER A 25 0.04 5.04 1.81
C SER A 25 0.47 6.35 2.47
N ASN A 26 0.90 6.32 3.73
CA ASN A 26 1.27 7.51 4.49
C ASN A 26 2.69 8.02 4.17
N THR A 27 3.51 7.25 3.46
CA THR A 27 4.83 7.66 2.99
C THR A 27 4.80 7.98 1.49
N PHE A 28 4.86 6.97 0.64
CA PHE A 28 4.94 7.13 -0.81
C PHE A 28 3.67 7.74 -1.41
N GLY A 29 2.48 7.28 -0.97
CA GLY A 29 1.22 7.83 -1.42
C GLY A 29 1.07 9.30 -1.04
N TYR A 30 1.46 9.69 0.17
CA TYR A 30 1.48 11.08 0.60
C TYR A 30 2.44 11.94 -0.23
N PHE A 31 3.64 11.45 -0.52
CA PHE A 31 4.60 12.16 -1.36
C PHE A 31 4.03 12.46 -2.75
N VAL A 32 3.38 11.47 -3.38
CA VAL A 32 2.72 11.66 -4.67
C VAL A 32 1.55 12.64 -4.55
N ALA A 33 0.75 12.59 -3.49
CA ALA A 33 -0.35 13.52 -3.27
C ALA A 33 0.14 14.97 -3.13
N ILE A 34 1.30 15.21 -2.48
CA ILE A 34 1.93 16.54 -2.44
C ILE A 34 2.30 17.01 -3.84
N LEU A 35 2.95 16.16 -4.64
CA LEU A 35 3.32 16.48 -6.02
C LEU A 35 2.08 16.79 -6.88
N CYS A 36 0.95 16.15 -6.62
CA CYS A 36 -0.33 16.42 -7.29
C CYS A 36 -1.07 17.66 -6.76
N GLY A 37 -0.47 18.43 -5.85
CA GLY A 37 -1.01 19.72 -5.41
C GLY A 37 -1.84 19.67 -4.12
N LEU A 38 -1.63 18.70 -3.25
CA LEU A 38 -2.32 18.59 -1.95
C LEU A 38 -2.25 19.88 -1.13
N ARG A 39 -1.08 20.54 -1.05
CA ARG A 39 -0.91 21.77 -0.28
C ARG A 39 -1.81 22.90 -0.80
N THR A 40 -1.78 23.14 -2.10
CA THR A 40 -2.63 24.16 -2.74
C THR A 40 -4.11 23.87 -2.52
N LEU A 41 -4.50 22.60 -2.58
CA LEU A 41 -5.88 22.21 -2.32
C LEU A 41 -6.26 22.43 -0.85
N THR A 42 -5.37 22.15 0.10
CA THR A 42 -5.60 22.38 1.53
C THR A 42 -5.85 23.86 1.81
N ASP A 43 -5.06 24.74 1.23
CA ASP A 43 -5.20 26.20 1.40
C ASP A 43 -6.52 26.75 0.85
N VAL A 44 -7.06 26.15 -0.20
CA VAL A 44 -8.34 26.57 -0.82
C VAL A 44 -9.53 25.91 -0.11
N LEU A 45 -9.38 24.65 0.29
CA LEU A 45 -10.48 23.86 0.88
C LEU A 45 -10.86 24.33 2.30
N PHE A 46 -9.86 24.74 3.09
CA PHE A 46 -10.09 25.15 4.47
C PHE A 46 -10.07 26.68 4.61
N LYS A 47 -10.92 27.19 5.50
CA LYS A 47 -10.92 28.60 5.87
C LYS A 47 -9.57 28.99 6.47
N ASN A 48 -9.16 30.23 6.26
CA ASN A 48 -8.00 30.77 6.96
C ASN A 48 -8.24 30.79 8.47
N ALA A 49 -7.23 30.38 9.23
CA ALA A 49 -7.28 30.46 10.68
C ALA A 49 -7.35 31.93 11.11
N GLY A 50 -8.43 32.31 11.81
CA GLY A 50 -8.57 33.64 12.38
C GLY A 50 -7.64 33.88 13.58
N ASP A 51 -7.53 35.12 14.02
CA ASP A 51 -6.71 35.51 15.18
C ASP A 51 -7.32 35.16 16.55
N SER A 52 -8.57 34.72 16.58
CA SER A 52 -9.24 34.34 17.81
C SER A 52 -8.79 32.97 18.34
N SER A 53 -8.72 32.84 19.67
CA SER A 53 -8.31 31.60 20.37
C SER A 53 -9.44 30.57 20.43
N SER A 54 -10.24 30.43 19.37
CA SER A 54 -11.27 29.40 19.31
C SER A 54 -10.67 28.03 19.01
N PRO A 55 -11.26 26.92 19.50
CA PRO A 55 -10.78 25.57 19.21
C PRO A 55 -10.81 25.27 17.71
N GLU A 56 -11.70 25.87 16.96
CA GLU A 56 -11.79 25.76 15.51
C GLU A 56 -10.56 26.34 14.81
N ASN A 57 -10.09 27.52 15.27
CA ASN A 57 -8.89 28.15 14.73
C ASN A 57 -7.60 27.39 15.07
N ASP A 58 -7.53 26.73 16.22
CA ASP A 58 -6.39 25.86 16.55
C ASP A 58 -6.31 24.65 15.59
N VAL A 59 -7.44 24.04 15.30
CA VAL A 59 -7.53 22.97 14.30
C VAL A 59 -7.11 23.47 12.93
N LEU A 60 -7.62 24.62 12.47
CA LEU A 60 -7.25 25.21 11.19
C LEU A 60 -5.75 25.51 11.09
N ARG A 61 -5.15 26.07 12.14
CA ARG A 61 -3.69 26.32 12.19
C ARG A 61 -2.90 25.03 12.07
N ARG A 62 -3.31 23.97 12.73
CA ARG A 62 -2.65 22.65 12.61
C ARG A 62 -2.76 22.09 11.21
N ILE A 63 -3.93 22.19 10.58
CA ILE A 63 -4.17 21.74 9.21
C ILE A 63 -3.26 22.50 8.22
N HIS A 64 -3.17 23.82 8.33
CA HIS A 64 -2.32 24.63 7.45
C HIS A 64 -0.81 24.40 7.71
N THR A 65 -0.44 24.10 8.97
CA THR A 65 0.96 23.79 9.31
C THR A 65 1.36 22.41 8.84
N ASP A 66 0.46 21.43 8.97
CA ASP A 66 0.74 20.03 8.63
C ASP A 66 -0.44 19.39 7.89
N SER A 67 -0.42 19.46 6.58
CA SER A 67 -1.42 18.82 5.71
C SER A 67 -1.42 17.29 5.81
N THR A 68 -0.39 16.68 6.45
CA THR A 68 -0.35 15.22 6.67
C THR A 68 -1.46 14.78 7.61
N LEU A 69 -1.85 15.62 8.57
CA LEU A 69 -2.92 15.33 9.54
C LEU A 69 -4.23 14.98 8.85
N ILE A 70 -4.54 15.66 7.75
CA ILE A 70 -5.77 15.41 6.99
C ILE A 70 -5.63 14.12 6.21
N ILE A 71 -4.63 14.06 5.32
CA ILE A 71 -4.58 13.01 4.32
C ILE A 71 -4.20 11.64 4.91
N ASN A 72 -3.50 11.61 6.07
CA ASN A 72 -3.14 10.36 6.73
C ASN A 72 -4.31 9.73 7.49
N THR A 73 -5.28 10.52 7.92
CA THR A 73 -6.49 10.04 8.60
C THR A 73 -7.61 9.67 7.63
N ILE A 74 -7.57 10.21 6.40
CA ILE A 74 -8.61 9.98 5.41
C ILE A 74 -8.26 8.78 4.52
N THR A 75 -9.23 7.89 4.39
CA THR A 75 -9.22 6.78 3.43
C THR A 75 -10.39 6.93 2.45
N PRO A 76 -10.40 6.24 1.29
CA PRO A 76 -11.53 6.29 0.37
C PRO A 76 -12.89 5.97 1.01
N ASN A 77 -12.89 5.15 2.07
CA ASN A 77 -14.11 4.75 2.78
C ASN A 77 -14.56 5.74 3.85
N THR A 78 -13.65 6.59 4.35
CA THR A 78 -13.94 7.53 5.47
C THR A 78 -14.06 8.98 5.03
N ILE A 79 -13.80 9.27 3.76
CA ILE A 79 -13.79 10.64 3.24
C ILE A 79 -15.15 11.35 3.41
N ALA A 80 -16.26 10.67 3.14
CA ALA A 80 -17.60 11.24 3.29
C ALA A 80 -17.89 11.64 4.75
N TYR A 81 -17.54 10.75 5.69
CA TYR A 81 -17.68 11.04 7.13
C TYR A 81 -16.78 12.21 7.57
N PHE A 82 -15.55 12.27 7.04
CA PHE A 82 -14.62 13.36 7.32
C PHE A 82 -15.20 14.72 6.86
N ILE A 83 -15.72 14.79 5.63
CA ILE A 83 -16.32 15.99 5.07
C ILE A 83 -17.50 16.47 5.91
N ASP A 84 -18.39 15.55 6.32
CA ASP A 84 -19.54 15.85 7.17
C ASP A 84 -19.10 16.48 8.52
N LYS A 85 -18.06 15.93 9.15
CA LYS A 85 -17.53 16.43 10.42
C LYS A 85 -16.79 17.75 10.31
N MET A 86 -16.18 18.02 9.15
CA MET A 86 -15.37 19.22 8.92
C MET A 86 -16.16 20.35 8.22
N ASP A 87 -17.44 20.19 7.99
CA ASP A 87 -18.28 21.15 7.25
C ASP A 87 -18.19 22.60 7.79
N ALA A 88 -18.08 22.77 9.10
CA ALA A 88 -17.99 24.10 9.75
C ALA A 88 -16.69 24.85 9.39
N VAL A 89 -15.59 24.13 9.14
CA VAL A 89 -14.27 24.69 8.85
C VAL A 89 -13.93 24.71 7.36
N LEU A 90 -14.74 24.05 6.52
CA LEU A 90 -14.57 24.08 5.08
C LEU A 90 -14.97 25.44 4.49
N ASN A 91 -14.20 25.84 3.46
CA ASN A 91 -14.56 27.01 2.66
C ASN A 91 -15.79 26.67 1.82
N LYS A 92 -16.75 27.60 1.76
CA LYS A 92 -17.98 27.42 0.96
C LYS A 92 -17.77 27.71 -0.52
N ASP A 93 -16.71 28.45 -0.85
CA ASP A 93 -16.41 28.79 -2.22
C ASP A 93 -15.91 27.54 -2.95
N ASP A 94 -16.59 27.17 -4.04
CA ASP A 94 -16.27 26.03 -4.90
C ASP A 94 -16.10 24.68 -4.15
N LYS A 95 -16.88 24.52 -3.06
CA LYS A 95 -16.76 23.41 -2.10
C LYS A 95 -16.81 22.04 -2.79
N ASP A 96 -17.78 21.83 -3.66
CA ASP A 96 -18.02 20.51 -4.27
C ASP A 96 -16.85 20.10 -5.17
N ASN A 97 -16.33 21.02 -5.99
CA ASN A 97 -15.17 20.77 -6.85
C ASN A 97 -13.90 20.49 -6.01
N ASN A 98 -13.70 21.22 -4.93
CA ASN A 98 -12.55 21.01 -4.03
C ASN A 98 -12.63 19.66 -3.28
N ILE A 99 -13.84 19.22 -2.91
CA ILE A 99 -14.09 17.91 -2.32
C ILE A 99 -13.81 16.79 -3.32
N ASP A 100 -14.24 16.95 -4.58
CA ASP A 100 -13.94 15.98 -5.63
C ASP A 100 -12.42 15.85 -5.86
N ARG A 101 -11.70 16.97 -5.90
CA ARG A 101 -10.24 16.96 -6.00
C ARG A 101 -9.58 16.29 -4.80
N LEU A 102 -10.06 16.52 -3.57
CA LEU A 102 -9.57 15.82 -2.38
C LEU A 102 -9.80 14.32 -2.49
N THR A 103 -10.98 13.93 -2.96
CA THR A 103 -11.32 12.51 -3.17
C THR A 103 -10.37 11.85 -4.16
N VAL A 104 -10.08 12.52 -5.27
CA VAL A 104 -9.10 12.02 -6.25
C VAL A 104 -7.72 11.86 -5.62
N LEU A 105 -7.24 12.84 -4.85
CA LEU A 105 -5.92 12.75 -4.18
C LEU A 105 -5.84 11.62 -3.16
N VAL A 106 -6.92 11.39 -2.39
CA VAL A 106 -7.00 10.28 -1.44
C VAL A 106 -6.98 8.93 -2.16
N ASN A 107 -7.66 8.82 -3.30
CA ASN A 107 -7.63 7.61 -4.13
C ASN A 107 -6.22 7.38 -4.71
N ILE A 108 -5.60 8.39 -5.31
CA ILE A 108 -4.23 8.30 -5.84
C ILE A 108 -3.25 7.83 -4.74
N LYS A 109 -3.33 8.43 -3.55
CA LYS A 109 -2.53 8.01 -2.39
C LYS A 109 -2.68 6.53 -2.09
N HIS A 110 -3.90 6.02 -2.13
CA HIS A 110 -4.20 4.63 -1.85
C HIS A 110 -3.74 3.69 -2.96
N ASP A 111 -3.96 4.07 -4.22
CA ASP A 111 -3.58 3.30 -5.39
C ASP A 111 -2.06 3.16 -5.53
N VAL A 112 -1.31 4.24 -5.26
CA VAL A 112 0.16 4.21 -5.21
C VAL A 112 0.65 3.21 -4.16
N ALA A 113 0.07 3.23 -2.96
CA ALA A 113 0.42 2.28 -1.91
C ALA A 113 0.17 0.84 -2.33
N PHE A 114 -0.96 0.60 -2.98
CA PHE A 114 -1.35 -0.72 -3.47
C PHE A 114 -0.38 -1.24 -4.55
N VAL A 115 -0.01 -0.41 -5.52
CA VAL A 115 0.96 -0.76 -6.57
C VAL A 115 2.33 -1.11 -5.97
N ILE A 116 2.81 -0.32 -5.01
CA ILE A 116 4.08 -0.59 -4.32
C ILE A 116 4.01 -1.91 -3.55
N TRP A 117 2.91 -2.16 -2.85
CA TRP A 117 2.71 -3.40 -2.11
C TRP A 117 2.73 -4.63 -3.03
N ILE A 118 2.00 -4.60 -4.14
CA ILE A 118 2.02 -5.68 -5.14
C ILE A 118 3.42 -5.89 -5.69
N GLY A 119 4.14 -4.81 -6.01
CA GLY A 119 5.51 -4.89 -6.50
C GLY A 119 6.45 -5.59 -5.51
N LEU A 120 6.35 -5.26 -4.22
CA LEU A 120 7.14 -5.90 -3.16
C LEU A 120 6.82 -7.39 -3.01
N VAL A 121 5.54 -7.74 -3.01
CA VAL A 121 5.10 -9.15 -2.94
C VAL A 121 5.59 -9.94 -4.14
N ALA A 122 5.52 -9.35 -5.34
CA ALA A 122 6.03 -9.97 -6.57
C ALA A 122 7.56 -10.20 -6.51
N MET A 123 8.33 -9.24 -6.00
CA MET A 123 9.79 -9.38 -5.82
C MET A 123 10.13 -10.48 -4.82
N ILE A 124 9.43 -10.57 -3.70
CA ILE A 124 9.63 -11.62 -2.70
C ILE A 124 9.31 -13.00 -3.31
N ALA A 125 8.19 -13.11 -4.01
CA ALA A 125 7.80 -14.36 -4.67
C ALA A 125 8.82 -14.80 -5.74
N TYR A 126 9.35 -13.85 -6.51
CA TYR A 126 10.40 -14.11 -7.49
C TYR A 126 11.69 -14.58 -6.83
N ALA A 127 12.14 -13.89 -5.78
CA ALA A 127 13.36 -14.26 -5.04
C ALA A 127 13.24 -15.65 -4.39
N ALA A 128 12.09 -15.97 -3.80
CA ALA A 128 11.80 -17.28 -3.21
C ALA A 128 11.80 -18.38 -4.29
N GLY A 129 11.18 -18.12 -5.43
CA GLY A 129 11.16 -19.06 -6.56
C GLY A 129 12.54 -19.34 -7.13
N ASN A 130 13.36 -18.32 -7.33
CA ASN A 130 14.75 -18.47 -7.77
C ASN A 130 15.59 -19.27 -6.76
N ASN A 131 15.45 -18.97 -5.48
CA ASN A 131 16.19 -19.67 -4.44
C ASN A 131 15.79 -21.16 -4.38
N TYR A 132 14.52 -21.46 -4.55
CA TYR A 132 14.03 -22.83 -4.64
C TYR A 132 14.61 -23.57 -5.84
N ILE A 133 14.63 -22.96 -7.03
CA ILE A 133 15.19 -23.56 -8.26
C ILE A 133 16.69 -23.82 -8.09
N LEU A 134 17.44 -22.87 -7.53
CA LEU A 134 18.88 -23.00 -7.33
C LEU A 134 19.24 -24.02 -6.25
N SER A 135 18.38 -24.22 -5.24
CA SER A 135 18.57 -25.20 -4.18
C SER A 135 18.16 -26.63 -4.59
N THR A 136 17.37 -26.76 -5.65
CA THR A 136 16.99 -28.08 -6.19
C THR A 136 18.14 -28.64 -7.02
N ASP A 137 18.82 -29.65 -6.46
CA ASP A 137 19.94 -30.34 -7.12
C ASP A 137 19.39 -31.13 -8.34
N CYS A 138 19.38 -30.48 -9.49
CA CYS A 138 18.95 -31.04 -10.77
C CYS A 138 20.04 -31.94 -11.41
N ASN A 139 20.74 -32.73 -10.59
CA ASN A 139 21.72 -33.65 -11.12
C ASN A 139 21.13 -35.08 -11.22
N PRO A 140 20.46 -35.44 -12.35
CA PRO A 140 19.86 -36.75 -12.53
C PRO A 140 20.91 -37.86 -12.54
N SER A 141 22.19 -37.54 -12.82
CA SER A 141 23.27 -38.52 -12.84
C SER A 141 23.61 -39.07 -11.44
N LYS A 142 23.49 -38.29 -10.38
CA LYS A 142 23.71 -38.78 -9.01
C LYS A 142 22.65 -39.80 -8.55
N LYS A 143 21.40 -39.59 -8.97
CA LYS A 143 20.32 -40.51 -8.65
C LYS A 143 20.44 -41.84 -9.36
N LEU A 144 20.86 -41.82 -10.63
CA LEU A 144 21.12 -43.04 -11.43
C LEU A 144 22.33 -43.83 -10.91
N THR A 145 23.40 -43.14 -10.49
CA THR A 145 24.59 -43.81 -9.91
C THR A 145 24.29 -44.43 -8.55
N GLY A 146 23.41 -43.84 -7.74
CA GLY A 146 22.97 -44.43 -6.48
C GLY A 146 22.17 -45.71 -6.69
N LEU A 147 21.17 -45.69 -7.57
CA LEU A 147 20.38 -46.89 -7.91
C LEU A 147 21.20 -48.01 -8.53
N ALA A 148 22.13 -47.70 -9.43
CA ALA A 148 23.04 -48.69 -10.04
C ALA A 148 24.02 -49.30 -9.03
N ARG A 149 24.40 -48.56 -7.97
CA ARG A 149 25.26 -49.08 -6.90
C ARG A 149 24.50 -50.03 -5.99
N ASP A 150 23.26 -49.71 -5.64
CA ASP A 150 22.40 -50.56 -4.79
C ASP A 150 22.07 -51.90 -5.49
N GLU A 151 21.82 -51.87 -6.81
CA GLU A 151 21.62 -53.11 -7.59
C GLU A 151 22.88 -53.99 -7.70
N LEU A 152 24.08 -53.39 -7.73
CA LEU A 152 25.34 -54.11 -7.76
C LEU A 152 25.68 -54.73 -6.39
N GLU A 153 25.36 -54.09 -5.29
CA GLU A 153 25.56 -54.64 -3.95
C GLU A 153 24.59 -55.78 -3.66
N ASP A 154 23.33 -55.71 -4.10
CA ASP A 154 22.34 -56.76 -3.96
C ASP A 154 22.68 -58.01 -4.81
N SER A 155 23.31 -57.83 -5.95
CA SER A 155 23.73 -58.90 -6.85
C SER A 155 25.02 -59.60 -6.40
N SER A 156 25.83 -58.99 -5.52
CA SER A 156 27.11 -59.56 -5.02
C SER A 156 26.98 -60.28 -3.70
N GLY A 157 25.77 -60.36 -3.12
CA GLY A 157 25.45 -60.98 -1.84
C GLY A 157 25.08 -62.48 -1.94
N ILE A 158 25.55 -63.25 -2.96
CA ILE A 158 25.40 -64.68 -3.03
C ILE A 158 26.79 -65.34 -2.80
#